data_61288bfb6eacaabd406189b714f8820d
#
_entry.id   61288bfb6eacaabd406189b714f8820d
#
_cell.length_a   1.000
_cell.length_b   1.000
_cell.length_c   1.000
_cell.angle_alpha   90.00
_cell.angle_beta   90.00
_cell.angle_gamma   90.00
#
_symmetry.space_group_name_H-M   'P 1'
#
loop_
_entity.id
_entity.type
_entity.pdbx_description
1 polymer ?
#
loop_
_entity_poly.entity_id
_entity_poly.type
_entity_poly.pdbx_seq_one_letter_code
_entity_poly.pdbx_strand_id
1 'polypeptide(L)'
;MKKYRSIWVLIISMFFMASAYTMLIPFLPLYLLELGVSQARVHLWTGLVFSSAFFVAGIMGPVWGKMADTRGKKRMAVRAAFLIGCSYFLGGIVHNEWQLLGMRIFQGFANGLVAASMAIISSTVEEKALGTYLGFAQTSIILGGICGPFMGGGLSHLIGMRDSFFVAALFLWLVTAAIVIFVREPAHAPWKKSQEGSIADDLRYARSNRLMFELLMAYFVLQGTIMMIQPVVTLYIGELQHSMSNVAVTAGTIMSCGGIAGALTTTFWGRLGQKKGYYRAICMTISGAGLGMLIQSIPDSIFWFGVCQAMVSCFIVGVNPSLNAALVKCTPESFRGRAFGLSNTAQQMGSMIGPLLSAGIMEFMPIYMVYILAGIVLLYLAWRMYQAHLHSVSL
;
A
#
# COMPACT_ATOMS: atom_id res chain seq x y z
N MET A 1 -14.68 29.73 -0.71
CA MET A 1 -13.20 29.64 -0.79
C MET A 1 -12.56 28.87 0.36
N LYS A 2 -12.85 29.14 1.65
CA LYS A 2 -12.21 28.45 2.79
C LYS A 2 -12.43 26.91 2.84
N LYS A 3 -13.59 26.40 2.40
CA LYS A 3 -13.95 24.98 2.32
C LYS A 3 -13.03 24.20 1.36
N TYR A 4 -12.81 24.74 0.16
CA TYR A 4 -11.94 24.11 -0.85
C TYR A 4 -10.45 24.13 -0.44
N ARG A 5 -10.01 25.13 0.30
CA ARG A 5 -8.64 25.20 0.84
C ARG A 5 -8.37 24.01 1.79
N SER A 6 -9.32 23.68 2.67
CA SER A 6 -9.19 22.51 3.57
C SER A 6 -9.03 21.21 2.79
N ILE A 7 -9.79 21.03 1.71
CA ILE A 7 -9.74 19.82 0.88
C ILE A 7 -8.38 19.69 0.18
N TRP A 8 -7.86 20.76 -0.42
CA TRP A 8 -6.56 20.74 -1.08
C TRP A 8 -5.41 20.45 -0.10
N VAL A 9 -5.47 21.02 1.10
CA VAL A 9 -4.48 20.72 2.15
C VAL A 9 -4.50 19.24 2.50
N LEU A 10 -5.67 18.60 2.62
CA LEU A 10 -5.76 17.17 2.88
C LEU A 10 -5.22 16.33 1.71
N ILE A 11 -5.53 16.69 0.47
CA ILE A 11 -5.02 16.01 -0.74
C ILE A 11 -3.49 16.08 -0.79
N ILE A 12 -2.91 17.24 -0.55
CA ILE A 12 -1.44 17.43 -0.50
C ILE A 12 -0.84 16.65 0.69
N SER A 13 -1.52 16.62 1.83
CA SER A 13 -1.10 15.84 3.00
C SER A 13 -1.01 14.34 2.70
N MET A 14 -1.95 13.81 1.91
CA MET A 14 -1.93 12.41 1.47
C MET A 14 -0.76 12.11 0.52
N PHE A 15 -0.38 13.05 -0.35
CA PHE A 15 0.82 12.94 -1.18
C PHE A 15 2.07 12.78 -0.32
N PHE A 16 2.30 13.70 0.61
CA PHE A 16 3.49 13.63 1.48
C PHE A 16 3.49 12.39 2.36
N MET A 17 2.33 11.98 2.85
CA MET A 17 2.20 10.75 3.63
C MET A 17 2.57 9.51 2.81
N ALA A 18 2.05 9.41 1.59
CA ALA A 18 2.36 8.29 0.69
C ALA A 18 3.83 8.31 0.26
N SER A 19 4.39 9.49 -0.03
CA SER A 19 5.81 9.66 -0.35
C SER A 19 6.69 9.24 0.81
N ALA A 20 6.41 9.70 2.03
CA ALA A 20 7.18 9.33 3.22
C ALA A 20 7.13 7.82 3.45
N TYR A 21 5.95 7.20 3.30
CA TYR A 21 5.80 5.76 3.47
C TYR A 21 6.64 4.96 2.47
N THR A 22 6.55 5.30 1.18
CA THR A 22 7.21 4.54 0.10
C THR A 22 8.70 4.86 -0.04
N MET A 23 9.18 6.00 0.48
CA MET A 23 10.60 6.32 0.48
C MET A 23 11.45 5.36 1.32
N LEU A 24 10.85 4.73 2.34
CA LEU A 24 11.56 3.74 3.17
C LEU A 24 11.87 2.45 2.41
N ILE A 25 11.08 2.12 1.38
CA ILE A 25 11.15 0.82 0.71
C ILE A 25 12.54 0.54 0.14
N PRO A 26 13.15 1.44 -0.67
CA PRO A 26 14.44 1.15 -1.29
C PRO A 26 15.63 1.13 -0.31
N PHE A 27 15.56 1.83 0.82
CA PHE A 27 16.72 1.91 1.69
C PHE A 27 16.59 1.17 3.04
N LEU A 28 15.40 0.74 3.45
CA LEU A 28 15.23 0.10 4.75
C LEU A 28 16.05 -1.20 4.93
N PRO A 29 16.15 -2.10 3.93
CA PRO A 29 17.04 -3.25 4.03
C PRO A 29 18.53 -2.86 4.17
N LEU A 30 18.95 -1.80 3.46
CA LEU A 30 20.30 -1.27 3.53
C LEU A 30 20.57 -0.60 4.90
N TYR A 31 19.56 0.08 5.45
CA TYR A 31 19.66 0.68 6.77
C TYR A 31 19.85 -0.36 7.88
N LEU A 32 19.21 -1.54 7.75
CA LEU A 32 19.45 -2.67 8.65
C LEU A 32 20.92 -3.13 8.60
N LEU A 33 21.53 -3.18 7.42
CA LEU A 33 22.96 -3.49 7.28
C LEU A 33 23.84 -2.42 7.94
N GLU A 34 23.50 -1.12 7.78
CA GLU A 34 24.18 0.00 8.43
C GLU A 34 24.07 -0.07 9.96
N LEU A 35 22.96 -0.58 10.50
CA LEU A 35 22.74 -0.81 11.92
C LEU A 35 23.49 -2.04 12.48
N GLY A 36 24.26 -2.75 11.62
CA GLY A 36 25.09 -3.87 12.03
C GLY A 36 24.42 -5.25 11.90
N VAL A 37 23.27 -5.35 11.27
CA VAL A 37 22.64 -6.64 10.97
C VAL A 37 23.48 -7.36 9.93
N SER A 38 23.83 -8.63 10.17
CA SER A 38 24.60 -9.44 9.23
C SER A 38 23.80 -9.73 7.95
N GLN A 39 24.50 -9.87 6.81
CA GLN A 39 23.88 -10.22 5.53
C GLN A 39 23.03 -11.49 5.61
N ALA A 40 23.42 -12.47 6.40
CA ALA A 40 22.64 -13.70 6.60
C ALA A 40 21.29 -13.47 7.29
N ARG A 41 21.14 -12.44 8.11
CA ARG A 41 19.91 -12.15 8.88
C ARG A 41 19.12 -10.95 8.38
N VAL A 42 19.64 -10.20 7.40
CA VAL A 42 18.97 -9.01 6.88
C VAL A 42 17.59 -9.32 6.29
N HIS A 43 17.42 -10.46 5.64
CA HIS A 43 16.14 -10.89 5.07
C HIS A 43 15.06 -11.05 6.13
N LEU A 44 15.40 -11.74 7.23
CA LEU A 44 14.48 -11.97 8.35
C LEU A 44 14.08 -10.65 9.02
N TRP A 45 15.07 -9.80 9.33
CA TRP A 45 14.81 -8.50 9.96
C TRP A 45 14.02 -7.57 9.05
N THR A 46 14.30 -7.57 7.74
CA THR A 46 13.52 -6.80 6.76
C THR A 46 12.06 -7.25 6.77
N GLY A 47 11.79 -8.55 6.70
CA GLY A 47 10.44 -9.09 6.80
C GLY A 47 9.71 -8.70 8.08
N LEU A 48 10.36 -8.84 9.24
CA LEU A 48 9.79 -8.47 10.55
C LEU A 48 9.48 -6.98 10.64
N VAL A 49 10.42 -6.14 10.24
CA VAL A 49 10.31 -4.67 10.31
C VAL A 49 9.21 -4.15 9.38
N PHE A 50 9.07 -4.70 8.16
CA PHE A 50 7.95 -4.35 7.28
C PHE A 50 6.60 -4.83 7.82
N SER A 51 6.51 -6.09 8.24
CA SER A 51 5.25 -6.71 8.67
C SER A 51 4.71 -6.14 9.97
N SER A 52 5.58 -5.77 10.91
CA SER A 52 5.18 -5.26 12.24
C SER A 52 4.31 -4.01 12.15
N ALA A 53 4.62 -3.09 11.24
CA ALA A 53 3.83 -1.87 11.05
C ALA A 53 2.41 -2.18 10.55
N PHE A 54 2.27 -3.12 9.60
CA PHE A 54 0.96 -3.53 9.08
C PHE A 54 0.14 -4.31 10.12
N PHE A 55 0.79 -5.18 10.88
CA PHE A 55 0.15 -5.93 11.96
C PHE A 55 -0.50 -4.98 12.96
N VAL A 56 0.25 -4.02 13.47
CA VAL A 56 -0.27 -3.04 14.45
C VAL A 56 -1.30 -2.11 13.80
N ALA A 57 -1.08 -1.66 12.57
CA ALA A 57 -2.06 -0.83 11.85
C ALA A 57 -3.39 -1.56 11.61
N GLY A 58 -3.35 -2.87 11.33
CA GLY A 58 -4.54 -3.70 11.18
C GLY A 58 -5.37 -3.80 12.46
N ILE A 59 -4.71 -3.98 13.60
CA ILE A 59 -5.36 -4.05 14.92
C ILE A 59 -5.91 -2.67 15.32
N MET A 60 -5.15 -1.62 15.12
CA MET A 60 -5.50 -0.26 15.55
C MET A 60 -6.48 0.45 14.62
N GLY A 61 -6.60 0.01 13.36
CA GLY A 61 -7.48 0.62 12.37
C GLY A 61 -8.94 0.81 12.84
N PRO A 62 -9.63 -0.24 13.31
CA PRO A 62 -10.99 -0.13 13.86
C PRO A 62 -11.09 0.81 15.08
N VAL A 63 -10.07 0.79 15.95
CA VAL A 63 -10.02 1.65 17.14
C VAL A 63 -9.96 3.13 16.74
N TRP A 64 -9.07 3.45 15.81
CA TRP A 64 -8.92 4.83 15.34
C TRP A 64 -10.10 5.29 14.48
N GLY A 65 -10.74 4.39 13.72
CA GLY A 65 -11.97 4.67 13.00
C GLY A 65 -13.09 5.09 13.96
N LYS A 66 -13.35 4.31 15.01
CA LYS A 66 -14.34 4.63 16.05
C LYS A 66 -14.01 5.94 16.78
N MET A 67 -12.74 6.18 17.07
CA MET A 67 -12.31 7.44 17.68
C MET A 67 -12.48 8.65 16.74
N ALA A 68 -12.29 8.49 15.44
CA ALA A 68 -12.53 9.56 14.47
C ALA A 68 -14.01 9.96 14.44
N ASP A 69 -14.91 9.00 14.54
CA ASP A 69 -16.35 9.26 14.56
C ASP A 69 -16.82 9.92 15.87
N THR A 70 -16.19 9.59 17.01
CA THR A 70 -16.60 10.10 18.33
C THR A 70 -15.89 11.38 18.75
N ARG A 71 -14.59 11.50 18.47
CA ARG A 71 -13.73 12.63 18.93
C ARG A 71 -13.42 13.65 17.85
N GLY A 72 -13.85 13.39 16.60
CA GLY A 72 -13.64 14.26 15.46
C GLY A 72 -12.53 13.79 14.52
N LYS A 73 -12.83 13.84 13.23
CA LYS A 73 -11.95 13.36 12.15
C LYS A 73 -10.67 14.20 12.02
N LYS A 74 -10.78 15.53 12.17
CA LYS A 74 -9.62 16.43 12.15
C LYS A 74 -8.62 16.10 13.26
N ARG A 75 -9.10 15.88 14.49
CA ARG A 75 -8.23 15.51 15.62
C ARG A 75 -7.47 14.22 15.32
N MET A 76 -8.12 13.23 14.71
CA MET A 76 -7.49 11.97 14.34
C MET A 76 -6.50 12.12 13.19
N ALA A 77 -6.77 12.98 12.21
CA ALA A 77 -5.82 13.30 11.15
C ALA A 77 -4.54 13.99 11.69
N VAL A 78 -4.72 14.99 12.56
CA VAL A 78 -3.60 15.69 13.24
C VAL A 78 -2.77 14.72 14.09
N ARG A 79 -3.44 13.88 14.91
CA ARG A 79 -2.76 12.84 15.69
C ARG A 79 -1.92 11.93 14.81
N ALA A 80 -2.53 11.39 13.74
CA ALA A 80 -1.86 10.45 12.86
C ALA A 80 -0.64 11.09 12.19
N ALA A 81 -0.79 12.28 11.58
CA ALA A 81 0.32 12.99 10.94
C ALA A 81 1.45 13.30 11.93
N PHE A 82 1.12 13.78 13.12
CA PHE A 82 2.10 14.10 14.16
C PHE A 82 2.87 12.88 14.64
N LEU A 83 2.16 11.80 15.03
CA LEU A 83 2.78 10.59 15.55
C LEU A 83 3.59 9.85 14.49
N ILE A 84 3.16 9.88 13.22
CA ILE A 84 3.97 9.34 12.13
C ILE A 84 5.25 10.17 11.95
N GLY A 85 5.18 11.51 12.01
CA GLY A 85 6.37 12.35 12.04
C GLY A 85 7.32 11.99 13.19
N CYS A 86 6.79 11.75 14.39
CA CYS A 86 7.58 11.26 15.52
C CYS A 86 8.23 9.90 15.25
N SER A 87 7.51 8.98 14.59
CA SER A 87 8.09 7.67 14.24
C SER A 87 9.27 7.81 13.28
N TYR A 88 9.16 8.70 12.28
CA TYR A 88 10.29 8.99 11.37
C TYR A 88 11.46 9.64 12.11
N PHE A 89 11.20 10.58 12.99
CA PHE A 89 12.25 11.18 13.84
C PHE A 89 12.96 10.09 14.66
N LEU A 90 12.21 9.19 15.29
CA LEU A 90 12.79 8.04 15.99
C LEU A 90 13.62 7.16 15.05
N GLY A 91 13.22 6.98 13.80
CA GLY A 91 13.96 6.23 12.79
C GLY A 91 15.37 6.80 12.52
N GLY A 92 15.55 8.11 12.63
CA GLY A 92 16.87 8.76 12.50
C GLY A 92 17.79 8.56 13.70
N ILE A 93 17.26 8.27 14.88
CA ILE A 93 18.06 8.12 16.13
C ILE A 93 18.26 6.67 16.58
N VAL A 94 17.68 5.67 15.87
CA VAL A 94 17.89 4.25 16.21
C VAL A 94 19.34 3.82 15.99
N HIS A 95 19.81 2.88 16.81
CA HIS A 95 21.18 2.38 16.80
C HIS A 95 21.27 0.87 16.58
N ASN A 96 20.14 0.16 16.61
CA ASN A 96 20.08 -1.27 16.40
C ASN A 96 18.71 -1.69 15.80
N GLU A 97 18.64 -2.93 15.32
CA GLU A 97 17.48 -3.51 14.66
C GLU A 97 16.24 -3.58 15.57
N TRP A 98 16.42 -3.78 16.89
CA TRP A 98 15.30 -3.85 17.83
C TRP A 98 14.63 -2.49 18.03
N GLN A 99 15.41 -1.41 18.08
CA GLN A 99 14.88 -0.05 18.15
C GLN A 99 14.14 0.30 16.84
N LEU A 100 14.69 -0.12 15.69
CA LEU A 100 14.02 0.06 14.40
C LEU A 100 12.69 -0.71 14.34
N LEU A 101 12.64 -1.93 14.85
CA LEU A 101 11.40 -2.69 14.98
C LEU A 101 10.38 -1.98 15.89
N GLY A 102 10.83 -1.46 17.04
CA GLY A 102 10.00 -0.66 17.93
C GLY A 102 9.42 0.59 17.26
N MET A 103 10.23 1.30 16.47
CA MET A 103 9.79 2.45 15.66
C MET A 103 8.71 2.04 14.65
N ARG A 104 8.85 0.92 13.98
CA ARG A 104 7.86 0.41 13.00
C ARG A 104 6.55 0.00 13.68
N ILE A 105 6.61 -0.63 14.86
CA ILE A 105 5.43 -0.91 15.69
C ILE A 105 4.72 0.39 16.04
N PHE A 106 5.46 1.40 16.50
CA PHE A 106 4.92 2.72 16.81
C PHE A 106 4.32 3.41 15.57
N GLN A 107 4.96 3.26 14.39
CA GLN A 107 4.42 3.77 13.13
C GLN A 107 3.08 3.12 12.77
N GLY A 108 2.95 1.79 12.96
CA GLY A 108 1.69 1.08 12.78
C GLY A 108 0.58 1.59 13.71
N PHE A 109 0.91 1.84 14.99
CA PHE A 109 -0.01 2.47 15.95
C PHE A 109 -0.42 3.89 15.53
N ALA A 110 0.49 4.67 14.96
CA ALA A 110 0.26 6.04 14.53
C ALA A 110 -0.63 6.16 13.29
N ASN A 111 -0.82 5.09 12.51
CA ASN A 111 -1.52 5.10 11.22
C ASN A 111 -2.95 5.67 11.31
N GLY A 112 -3.51 6.09 10.15
CA GLY A 112 -4.90 6.55 10.04
C GLY A 112 -5.10 7.90 9.34
N LEU A 113 -4.04 8.62 8.90
CA LEU A 113 -4.16 9.92 8.25
C LEU A 113 -5.00 9.86 6.97
N VAL A 114 -4.75 8.87 6.11
CA VAL A 114 -5.48 8.72 4.84
C VAL A 114 -6.96 8.48 5.07
N ALA A 115 -7.31 7.57 5.98
CA ALA A 115 -8.70 7.26 6.32
C ALA A 115 -9.44 8.48 6.89
N ALA A 116 -8.82 9.19 7.83
CA ALA A 116 -9.37 10.40 8.43
C ALA A 116 -9.55 11.52 7.38
N SER A 117 -8.57 11.69 6.49
CA SER A 117 -8.63 12.70 5.41
C SER A 117 -9.73 12.39 4.41
N MET A 118 -9.86 11.14 3.96
CA MET A 118 -10.95 10.69 3.07
C MET A 118 -12.32 10.91 3.73
N ALA A 119 -12.45 10.64 5.02
CA ALA A 119 -13.67 10.85 5.77
C ALA A 119 -14.03 12.35 5.93
N ILE A 120 -13.04 13.24 6.06
CA ILE A 120 -13.26 14.70 6.07
C ILE A 120 -13.70 15.17 4.68
N ILE A 121 -13.03 14.75 3.61
CA ILE A 121 -13.39 15.10 2.23
C ILE A 121 -14.82 14.66 1.95
N SER A 122 -15.17 13.41 2.27
CA SER A 122 -16.52 12.86 2.04
C SER A 122 -17.62 13.60 2.78
N SER A 123 -17.33 14.12 3.99
CA SER A 123 -18.31 14.89 4.77
C SER A 123 -18.34 16.38 4.42
N THR A 124 -17.37 16.88 3.64
CA THR A 124 -17.24 18.30 3.33
C THR A 124 -17.72 18.62 1.92
N VAL A 125 -17.48 17.73 0.96
CA VAL A 125 -17.78 17.95 -0.47
C VAL A 125 -19.24 17.62 -0.76
N GLU A 126 -19.84 18.37 -1.68
CA GLU A 126 -21.18 18.09 -2.19
C GLU A 126 -21.20 16.79 -3.02
N GLU A 127 -22.31 16.05 -2.97
CA GLU A 127 -22.45 14.74 -3.63
C GLU A 127 -22.07 14.75 -5.11
N LYS A 128 -22.45 15.82 -5.82
CA LYS A 128 -22.14 16.00 -7.27
C LYS A 128 -20.64 16.09 -7.57
N ALA A 129 -19.83 16.61 -6.64
CA ALA A 129 -18.39 16.80 -6.81
C ALA A 129 -17.56 15.77 -6.04
N LEU A 130 -18.19 14.94 -5.20
CA LEU A 130 -17.52 13.99 -4.32
C LEU A 130 -16.59 13.05 -5.06
N GLY A 131 -17.07 12.45 -6.16
CA GLY A 131 -16.26 11.53 -6.97
C GLY A 131 -14.99 12.18 -7.52
N THR A 132 -15.07 13.46 -7.93
CA THR A 132 -13.91 14.22 -8.44
C THR A 132 -12.84 14.44 -7.36
N TYR A 133 -13.24 14.88 -6.16
CA TYR A 133 -12.29 15.12 -5.07
C TYR A 133 -11.71 13.85 -4.48
N LEU A 134 -12.47 12.77 -4.39
CA LEU A 134 -11.94 11.46 -4.02
C LEU A 134 -10.96 10.94 -5.09
N GLY A 135 -11.23 11.22 -6.36
CA GLY A 135 -10.30 10.96 -7.46
C GLY A 135 -8.99 11.70 -7.32
N PHE A 136 -9.02 13.01 -7.01
CA PHE A 136 -7.81 13.79 -6.73
C PHE A 136 -7.04 13.26 -5.52
N ALA A 137 -7.73 12.89 -4.44
CA ALA A 137 -7.11 12.30 -3.27
C ALA A 137 -6.41 10.97 -3.60
N GLN A 138 -7.06 10.11 -4.38
CA GLN A 138 -6.45 8.86 -4.83
C GLN A 138 -5.25 9.08 -5.76
N THR A 139 -5.35 10.03 -6.70
CA THR A 139 -4.24 10.42 -7.58
C THR A 139 -3.05 10.93 -6.76
N SER A 140 -3.31 11.72 -5.73
CA SER A 140 -2.29 12.24 -4.81
C SER A 140 -1.52 11.11 -4.09
N ILE A 141 -2.22 10.08 -3.62
CA ILE A 141 -1.60 8.89 -3.01
C ILE A 141 -0.74 8.14 -4.05
N ILE A 142 -1.23 7.96 -5.26
CA ILE A 142 -0.49 7.28 -6.34
C ILE A 142 0.78 8.07 -6.68
N LEU A 143 0.67 9.38 -6.88
CA LEU A 143 1.83 10.24 -7.16
C LEU A 143 2.84 10.20 -6.01
N GLY A 144 2.38 10.23 -4.76
CA GLY A 144 3.24 10.07 -3.59
C GLY A 144 3.95 8.71 -3.59
N GLY A 145 3.23 7.65 -3.94
CA GLY A 145 3.79 6.30 -4.08
C GLY A 145 4.87 6.18 -5.17
N ILE A 146 4.74 6.96 -6.25
CA ILE A 146 5.73 7.04 -7.33
C ILE A 146 6.96 7.87 -6.94
N CYS A 147 6.71 9.05 -6.35
CA CYS A 147 7.79 9.97 -5.98
C CYS A 147 8.61 9.48 -4.78
N GLY A 148 7.96 8.77 -3.85
CA GLY A 148 8.59 8.34 -2.60
C GLY A 148 9.87 7.52 -2.79
N PRO A 149 9.87 6.42 -3.54
CA PRO A 149 11.08 5.60 -3.73
C PRO A 149 12.23 6.37 -4.38
N PHE A 150 11.93 7.23 -5.35
CA PHE A 150 12.94 8.11 -5.97
C PHE A 150 13.52 9.10 -4.96
N MET A 151 12.64 9.76 -4.18
CA MET A 151 13.07 10.68 -3.12
C MET A 151 13.88 9.95 -2.04
N GLY A 152 13.45 8.75 -1.63
CA GLY A 152 14.15 7.94 -0.64
C GLY A 152 15.54 7.52 -1.10
N GLY A 153 15.65 7.01 -2.33
CA GLY A 153 16.94 6.68 -2.93
C GLY A 153 17.86 7.90 -3.07
N GLY A 154 17.32 9.02 -3.58
CA GLY A 154 18.08 10.26 -3.77
C GLY A 154 18.54 10.89 -2.45
N LEU A 155 17.65 11.03 -1.47
CA LEU A 155 17.99 11.58 -0.15
C LEU A 155 19.00 10.71 0.59
N SER A 156 18.81 9.40 0.59
CA SER A 156 19.76 8.48 1.25
C SER A 156 21.16 8.54 0.66
N HIS A 157 21.28 8.83 -0.65
CA HIS A 157 22.58 9.03 -1.30
C HIS A 157 23.20 10.39 -0.98
N LEU A 158 22.40 11.47 -0.96
CA LEU A 158 22.89 12.86 -0.79
C LEU A 158 23.27 13.20 0.67
N ILE A 159 22.42 12.80 1.61
CA ILE A 159 22.53 13.20 3.02
C ILE A 159 22.64 12.00 3.98
N GLY A 160 22.61 10.77 3.45
CA GLY A 160 22.61 9.55 4.25
C GLY A 160 21.22 9.10 4.69
N MET A 161 21.12 7.83 5.13
CA MET A 161 19.82 7.24 5.47
C MET A 161 19.23 7.85 6.75
N ARG A 162 20.04 8.13 7.76
CA ARG A 162 19.59 8.76 9.03
C ARG A 162 18.99 10.13 8.82
N ASP A 163 19.67 11.00 8.07
CA ASP A 163 19.21 12.36 7.83
C ASP A 163 17.97 12.38 6.94
N SER A 164 17.81 11.38 6.05
CA SER A 164 16.60 11.20 5.26
C SER A 164 15.36 10.95 6.14
N PHE A 165 15.50 10.24 7.26
CA PHE A 165 14.43 10.10 8.24
C PHE A 165 14.05 11.43 8.90
N PHE A 166 15.03 12.27 9.27
CA PHE A 166 14.73 13.59 9.85
C PHE A 166 14.06 14.54 8.87
N VAL A 167 14.46 14.51 7.59
CA VAL A 167 13.80 15.29 6.52
C VAL A 167 12.34 14.85 6.37
N ALA A 168 12.07 13.53 6.33
CA ALA A 168 10.72 13.01 6.26
C ALA A 168 9.87 13.39 7.50
N ALA A 169 10.45 13.33 8.70
CA ALA A 169 9.79 13.76 9.93
C ALA A 169 9.41 15.24 9.88
N LEU A 170 10.32 16.11 9.41
CA LEU A 170 10.07 17.54 9.25
C LEU A 170 8.89 17.80 8.29
N PHE A 171 8.87 17.15 7.12
CA PHE A 171 7.77 17.28 6.19
C PHE A 171 6.43 16.84 6.79
N LEU A 172 6.40 15.74 7.55
CA LEU A 172 5.18 15.26 8.21
C LEU A 172 4.72 16.20 9.34
N TRP A 173 5.62 16.84 10.05
CA TRP A 173 5.26 17.88 11.03
C TRP A 173 4.78 19.16 10.36
N LEU A 174 5.32 19.56 9.20
CA LEU A 174 4.79 20.65 8.39
C LEU A 174 3.38 20.32 7.89
N VAL A 175 3.15 19.10 7.44
CA VAL A 175 1.80 18.57 7.10
C VAL A 175 0.87 18.67 8.31
N THR A 176 1.34 18.28 9.49
CA THR A 176 0.56 18.39 10.73
C THR A 176 0.17 19.84 11.01
N ALA A 177 1.11 20.76 10.94
CA ALA A 177 0.86 22.19 11.12
C ALA A 177 -0.14 22.72 10.07
N ALA A 178 0.00 22.32 8.81
CA ALA A 178 -0.93 22.71 7.76
C ALA A 178 -2.35 22.19 8.03
N ILE A 179 -2.51 20.95 8.50
CA ILE A 179 -3.82 20.40 8.87
C ILE A 179 -4.42 21.17 10.05
N VAL A 180 -3.63 21.46 11.08
CA VAL A 180 -4.09 22.24 12.26
C VAL A 180 -4.60 23.60 11.86
N ILE A 181 -3.84 24.35 11.03
CA ILE A 181 -4.11 25.74 10.68
C ILE A 181 -5.23 25.86 9.64
N PHE A 182 -5.19 25.04 8.59
CA PHE A 182 -6.02 25.26 7.40
C PHE A 182 -7.23 24.35 7.29
N VAL A 183 -7.22 23.15 7.89
CA VAL A 183 -8.34 22.22 7.81
C VAL A 183 -9.40 22.63 8.84
N ARG A 184 -10.63 22.77 8.37
CA ARG A 184 -11.82 22.97 9.21
C ARG A 184 -12.70 21.75 9.10
N GLU A 185 -13.07 21.19 10.23
CA GLU A 185 -14.03 20.10 10.28
C GLU A 185 -15.44 20.69 10.19
N PRO A 186 -16.33 20.18 9.31
CA PRO A 186 -17.73 20.56 9.34
C PRO A 186 -18.35 20.15 10.70
N ALA A 187 -19.34 20.92 11.16
CA ALA A 187 -20.07 20.60 12.39
C ALA A 187 -20.52 19.14 12.34
N HIS A 188 -20.32 18.42 13.44
CA HIS A 188 -20.66 17.00 13.55
C HIS A 188 -22.13 16.79 13.20
N ALA A 189 -22.42 16.11 12.09
CA ALA A 189 -23.69 15.44 11.96
C ALA A 189 -23.73 14.35 13.04
N PRO A 190 -24.81 14.22 13.82
CA PRO A 190 -24.90 13.19 14.84
C PRO A 190 -24.70 11.84 14.17
N TRP A 191 -23.79 11.05 14.76
CA TRP A 191 -23.47 9.71 14.27
C TRP A 191 -24.76 8.90 14.16
N LYS A 192 -25.21 8.65 12.93
CA LYS A 192 -26.21 7.61 12.71
C LYS A 192 -25.51 6.29 13.03
N LYS A 193 -25.91 5.63 14.11
CA LYS A 193 -25.54 4.24 14.37
C LYS A 193 -25.71 3.48 13.06
N SER A 194 -24.61 3.22 12.34
CA SER A 194 -24.63 2.22 11.29
C SER A 194 -25.07 0.92 11.96
N GLN A 195 -25.97 0.18 11.35
CA GLN A 195 -26.45 -1.08 11.88
C GLN A 195 -25.22 -1.90 12.27
N GLU A 196 -25.06 -2.13 13.58
CA GLU A 196 -23.97 -2.91 14.15
C GLU A 196 -24.18 -4.38 13.73
N GLY A 197 -23.65 -4.74 12.56
CA GLY A 197 -23.39 -6.15 12.25
C GLY A 197 -22.11 -6.54 13.00
N SER A 198 -22.12 -7.67 13.67
CA SER A 198 -20.89 -8.22 14.23
C SER A 198 -19.90 -8.52 13.08
N ILE A 199 -18.60 -8.25 13.28
CA ILE A 199 -17.56 -8.64 12.31
C ILE A 199 -17.67 -10.13 11.97
N ALA A 200 -18.07 -10.97 12.95
CA ALA A 200 -18.30 -12.39 12.74
C ALA A 200 -19.47 -12.67 11.77
N ASP A 201 -20.54 -11.87 11.82
CA ASP A 201 -21.67 -12.01 10.91
C ASP A 201 -21.30 -11.55 9.50
N ASP A 202 -20.50 -10.50 9.37
CA ASP A 202 -19.99 -10.02 8.09
C ASP A 202 -19.05 -11.04 7.45
N LEU A 203 -18.19 -11.69 8.22
CA LEU A 203 -17.35 -12.80 7.77
C LEU A 203 -18.16 -14.03 7.36
N ARG A 204 -19.21 -14.36 8.13
CA ARG A 204 -20.11 -15.46 7.80
C ARG A 204 -20.85 -15.18 6.49
N TYR A 205 -21.36 -13.95 6.32
CA TYR A 205 -21.98 -13.52 5.08
C TYR A 205 -20.99 -13.58 3.89
N ALA A 206 -19.79 -13.07 4.05
CA ALA A 206 -18.75 -13.12 3.02
C ALA A 206 -18.41 -14.57 2.62
N ARG A 207 -18.34 -15.49 3.61
CA ARG A 207 -18.05 -16.92 3.37
C ARG A 207 -19.23 -17.63 2.67
N SER A 208 -20.47 -17.23 2.94
CA SER A 208 -21.65 -17.79 2.26
C SER A 208 -21.79 -17.33 0.82
N ASN A 209 -21.26 -16.14 0.48
CA ASN A 209 -21.23 -15.62 -0.87
C ASN A 209 -19.88 -15.97 -1.55
N ARG A 210 -19.88 -17.03 -2.37
CA ARG A 210 -18.68 -17.56 -3.02
C ARG A 210 -17.90 -16.48 -3.79
N LEU A 211 -18.60 -15.63 -4.56
CA LEU A 211 -17.95 -14.57 -5.36
C LEU A 211 -17.29 -13.53 -4.47
N MET A 212 -17.94 -13.10 -3.41
CA MET A 212 -17.39 -12.16 -2.45
C MET A 212 -16.17 -12.74 -1.76
N PHE A 213 -16.22 -14.02 -1.36
CA PHE A 213 -15.10 -14.71 -0.73
C PHE A 213 -13.88 -14.76 -1.67
N GLU A 214 -14.08 -15.13 -2.95
CA GLU A 214 -12.99 -15.16 -3.95
C GLU A 214 -12.38 -13.76 -4.18
N LEU A 215 -13.21 -12.70 -4.19
CA LEU A 215 -12.70 -11.33 -4.29
C LEU A 215 -11.88 -10.93 -3.05
N LEU A 216 -12.31 -11.29 -1.84
CA LEU A 216 -11.54 -11.02 -0.61
C LEU A 216 -10.21 -11.77 -0.61
N MET A 217 -10.20 -13.04 -1.07
CA MET A 217 -8.97 -13.81 -1.25
C MET A 217 -8.06 -13.18 -2.31
N ALA A 218 -8.64 -12.62 -3.40
CA ALA A 218 -7.87 -11.90 -4.40
C ALA A 218 -7.20 -10.65 -3.84
N TYR A 219 -7.90 -9.87 -3.02
CA TYR A 219 -7.29 -8.71 -2.31
C TYR A 219 -6.15 -9.13 -1.38
N PHE A 220 -6.35 -10.19 -0.60
CA PHE A 220 -5.34 -10.72 0.31
C PHE A 220 -4.08 -11.18 -0.44
N VAL A 221 -4.25 -12.02 -1.46
CA VAL A 221 -3.13 -12.60 -2.22
C VAL A 221 -2.40 -11.52 -3.02
N LEU A 222 -3.14 -10.63 -3.71
CA LEU A 222 -2.55 -9.54 -4.47
C LEU A 222 -1.68 -8.65 -3.58
N GLN A 223 -2.26 -8.18 -2.47
CA GLN A 223 -1.55 -7.29 -1.57
C GLN A 223 -0.37 -7.99 -0.89
N GLY A 224 -0.53 -9.27 -0.53
CA GLY A 224 0.55 -10.09 0.00
C GLY A 224 1.71 -10.22 -1.00
N THR A 225 1.39 -10.48 -2.27
CA THR A 225 2.40 -10.59 -3.34
C THR A 225 3.12 -9.25 -3.57
N ILE A 226 2.40 -8.13 -3.62
CA ILE A 226 3.01 -6.80 -3.76
C ILE A 226 3.98 -6.53 -2.60
N MET A 227 3.54 -6.77 -1.37
CA MET A 227 4.35 -6.52 -0.17
C MET A 227 5.48 -7.53 0.00
N MET A 228 5.35 -8.73 -0.54
CA MET A 228 6.41 -9.73 -0.59
C MET A 228 7.58 -9.27 -1.48
N ILE A 229 7.30 -8.64 -2.61
CA ILE A 229 8.30 -8.19 -3.57
C ILE A 229 8.98 -6.89 -3.13
N GLN A 230 8.28 -5.98 -2.46
CA GLN A 230 8.80 -4.64 -2.12
C GLN A 230 10.18 -4.64 -1.44
N PRO A 231 10.43 -5.39 -0.35
CA PRO A 231 11.75 -5.43 0.29
C PRO A 231 12.79 -6.20 -0.54
N VAL A 232 12.34 -7.12 -1.39
CA VAL A 232 13.21 -7.99 -2.19
C VAL A 232 13.86 -7.23 -3.34
N VAL A 233 13.17 -6.28 -3.96
CA VAL A 233 13.70 -5.47 -5.09
C VAL A 233 15.06 -4.88 -4.77
N THR A 234 15.22 -4.26 -3.60
CA THR A 234 16.46 -3.61 -3.21
C THR A 234 17.60 -4.61 -3.02
N LEU A 235 17.34 -5.73 -2.34
CA LEU A 235 18.34 -6.77 -2.09
C LEU A 235 18.74 -7.47 -3.41
N TYR A 236 17.77 -7.73 -4.27
CA TYR A 236 18.03 -8.37 -5.58
C TYR A 236 18.81 -7.45 -6.53
N ILE A 237 18.55 -6.15 -6.52
CA ILE A 237 19.37 -5.18 -7.27
C ILE A 237 20.81 -5.16 -6.75
N GLY A 238 21.00 -5.25 -5.42
CA GLY A 238 22.34 -5.37 -4.82
C GLY A 238 23.09 -6.61 -5.29
N GLU A 239 22.40 -7.74 -5.41
CA GLU A 239 22.94 -8.99 -5.95
C GLU A 239 23.31 -8.83 -7.43
N LEU A 240 22.42 -8.28 -8.27
CA LEU A 240 22.66 -8.04 -9.69
C LEU A 240 23.79 -7.03 -9.96
N GLN A 241 23.99 -6.06 -9.07
CA GLN A 241 25.10 -5.10 -9.17
C GLN A 241 26.45 -5.66 -8.69
N HIS A 242 26.44 -6.79 -7.98
CA HIS A 242 27.60 -7.30 -7.23
C HIS A 242 28.18 -6.23 -6.28
N SER A 243 27.39 -5.25 -5.86
CA SER A 243 27.77 -4.12 -5.02
C SER A 243 26.58 -3.53 -4.30
N MET A 244 26.75 -3.12 -3.07
CA MET A 244 25.73 -2.38 -2.31
C MET A 244 25.81 -0.86 -2.53
N SER A 245 26.78 -0.38 -3.31
CA SER A 245 26.93 1.04 -3.64
C SER A 245 25.78 1.50 -4.54
N ASN A 246 25.15 2.61 -4.20
CA ASN A 246 24.05 3.26 -4.95
C ASN A 246 22.78 2.38 -5.18
N VAL A 247 22.67 1.23 -4.52
CA VAL A 247 21.52 0.32 -4.67
C VAL A 247 20.20 1.03 -4.33
N ALA A 248 20.16 1.88 -3.31
CA ALA A 248 18.96 2.63 -2.94
C ALA A 248 18.46 3.56 -4.06
N VAL A 249 19.39 4.24 -4.75
CA VAL A 249 19.06 5.13 -5.89
C VAL A 249 18.54 4.31 -7.07
N THR A 250 19.25 3.23 -7.40
CA THR A 250 18.84 2.33 -8.50
C THR A 250 17.48 1.71 -8.24
N ALA A 251 17.26 1.17 -7.04
CA ALA A 251 15.98 0.60 -6.63
C ALA A 251 14.86 1.66 -6.64
N GLY A 252 15.11 2.84 -6.08
CA GLY A 252 14.18 3.95 -6.07
C GLY A 252 13.79 4.39 -7.49
N THR A 253 14.75 4.50 -8.39
CA THR A 253 14.52 4.86 -9.80
C THR A 253 13.70 3.79 -10.53
N ILE A 254 14.05 2.52 -10.40
CA ILE A 254 13.33 1.40 -11.05
C ILE A 254 11.89 1.33 -10.52
N MET A 255 11.68 1.46 -9.21
CA MET A 255 10.34 1.43 -8.61
C MET A 255 9.48 2.62 -9.06
N SER A 256 10.07 3.81 -9.15
CA SER A 256 9.36 5.01 -9.60
C SER A 256 9.04 4.97 -11.09
N CYS A 257 9.97 4.50 -11.94
CA CYS A 257 9.70 4.25 -13.36
C CYS A 257 8.56 3.22 -13.55
N GLY A 258 8.58 2.14 -12.77
CA GLY A 258 7.49 1.17 -12.72
C GLY A 258 6.16 1.81 -12.31
N GLY A 259 6.17 2.66 -11.28
CA GLY A 259 4.98 3.39 -10.83
C GLY A 259 4.41 4.32 -11.91
N ILE A 260 5.27 5.04 -12.66
CA ILE A 260 4.86 5.89 -13.80
C ILE A 260 4.23 5.02 -14.90
N ALA A 261 4.90 3.93 -15.30
CA ALA A 261 4.39 3.01 -16.32
C ALA A 261 3.02 2.44 -15.93
N GLY A 262 2.84 2.04 -14.67
CA GLY A 262 1.56 1.59 -14.12
C GLY A 262 0.49 2.69 -14.16
N ALA A 263 0.81 3.93 -13.74
CA ALA A 263 -0.14 5.03 -13.74
C ALA A 263 -0.69 5.34 -15.15
N LEU A 264 0.16 5.29 -16.18
CA LEU A 264 -0.23 5.48 -17.57
C LEU A 264 -1.22 4.42 -18.08
N THR A 265 -1.14 3.20 -17.57
CA THR A 265 -2.00 2.09 -18.00
C THR A 265 -3.30 1.95 -17.21
N THR A 266 -3.45 2.66 -16.08
CA THR A 266 -4.64 2.59 -15.20
C THR A 266 -5.95 2.84 -15.95
N THR A 267 -5.98 3.89 -16.77
CA THR A 267 -7.18 4.28 -17.54
C THR A 267 -7.54 3.22 -18.58
N PHE A 268 -6.53 2.58 -19.20
CA PHE A 268 -6.76 1.50 -20.17
C PHE A 268 -7.46 0.32 -19.51
N TRP A 269 -6.98 -0.14 -18.35
CA TRP A 269 -7.60 -1.25 -17.61
C TRP A 269 -9.00 -0.93 -17.12
N GLY A 270 -9.24 0.30 -16.65
CA GLY A 270 -10.58 0.75 -16.26
C GLY A 270 -11.57 0.69 -17.41
N ARG A 271 -11.20 1.19 -18.61
CA ARG A 271 -12.03 1.12 -19.83
C ARG A 271 -12.23 -0.32 -20.31
N LEU A 272 -11.20 -1.16 -20.23
CA LEU A 272 -11.29 -2.56 -20.59
C LEU A 272 -12.30 -3.31 -19.70
N GLY A 273 -12.25 -3.08 -18.38
CA GLY A 273 -13.19 -3.65 -17.42
C GLY A 273 -14.64 -3.24 -17.67
N GLN A 274 -14.87 -1.97 -18.05
CA GLN A 274 -16.22 -1.49 -18.44
C GLN A 274 -16.73 -2.15 -19.73
N LYS A 275 -15.86 -2.33 -20.74
CA LYS A 275 -16.25 -2.88 -22.05
C LYS A 275 -16.36 -4.41 -22.06
N LYS A 276 -15.39 -5.12 -21.47
CA LYS A 276 -15.26 -6.59 -21.55
C LYS A 276 -15.67 -7.33 -20.27
N GLY A 277 -16.04 -6.58 -19.22
CA GLY A 277 -16.38 -7.12 -17.91
C GLY A 277 -15.21 -7.12 -16.92
N TYR A 278 -15.49 -6.81 -15.65
CA TYR A 278 -14.46 -6.64 -14.61
C TYR A 278 -13.72 -7.94 -14.29
N TYR A 279 -14.40 -9.09 -14.29
CA TYR A 279 -13.74 -10.39 -14.04
C TYR A 279 -12.70 -10.75 -15.11
N ARG A 280 -13.01 -10.47 -16.38
CA ARG A 280 -12.03 -10.67 -17.47
C ARG A 280 -10.84 -9.73 -17.31
N ALA A 281 -11.08 -8.46 -16.93
CA ALA A 281 -10.00 -7.52 -16.66
C ALA A 281 -9.13 -7.98 -15.50
N ILE A 282 -9.72 -8.48 -14.40
CA ILE A 282 -9.00 -9.05 -13.25
C ILE A 282 -8.12 -10.23 -13.71
N CYS A 283 -8.68 -11.18 -14.45
CA CYS A 283 -7.91 -12.34 -14.94
C CYS A 283 -6.74 -11.92 -15.83
N MET A 284 -6.96 -10.99 -16.77
CA MET A 284 -5.91 -10.51 -17.67
C MET A 284 -4.81 -9.77 -16.93
N THR A 285 -5.17 -8.90 -15.99
CA THR A 285 -4.19 -8.11 -15.22
C THR A 285 -3.39 -8.98 -14.27
N ILE A 286 -4.03 -9.91 -13.56
CA ILE A 286 -3.32 -10.83 -12.64
C ILE A 286 -2.45 -11.82 -13.43
N SER A 287 -2.93 -12.37 -14.55
CA SER A 287 -2.14 -13.27 -15.41
C SER A 287 -0.92 -12.55 -16.00
N GLY A 288 -1.12 -11.32 -16.52
CA GLY A 288 -0.03 -10.52 -17.07
C GLY A 288 1.01 -10.17 -16.00
N ALA A 289 0.59 -9.81 -14.79
CA ALA A 289 1.49 -9.57 -13.66
C ALA A 289 2.25 -10.84 -13.26
N GLY A 290 1.56 -11.99 -13.18
CA GLY A 290 2.17 -13.28 -12.83
C GLY A 290 3.21 -13.72 -13.85
N LEU A 291 2.89 -13.67 -15.15
CA LEU A 291 3.86 -13.95 -16.23
C LEU A 291 5.02 -12.97 -16.19
N GLY A 292 4.74 -11.68 -15.97
CA GLY A 292 5.76 -10.66 -15.86
C GLY A 292 6.74 -10.93 -14.70
N MET A 293 6.27 -11.40 -13.55
CA MET A 293 7.11 -11.78 -12.42
C MET A 293 7.98 -13.01 -12.72
N LEU A 294 7.44 -14.01 -13.45
CA LEU A 294 8.23 -15.15 -13.88
C LEU A 294 9.37 -14.71 -14.84
N ILE A 295 9.07 -13.82 -15.78
CA ILE A 295 10.07 -13.27 -16.69
C ILE A 295 11.08 -12.41 -15.92
N GLN A 296 10.66 -11.67 -14.90
CA GLN A 296 11.53 -10.80 -14.10
C GLN A 296 12.57 -11.56 -13.27
N SER A 297 12.39 -12.87 -13.04
CA SER A 297 13.38 -13.73 -12.37
C SER A 297 14.56 -14.14 -13.26
N ILE A 298 14.51 -13.87 -14.56
CA ILE A 298 15.49 -14.35 -15.57
C ILE A 298 16.67 -13.39 -15.80
N PRO A 299 16.45 -12.04 -15.85
CA PRO A 299 17.52 -11.14 -16.27
C PRO A 299 18.68 -11.06 -15.28
N ASP A 300 19.91 -11.13 -15.82
CA ASP A 300 21.16 -10.85 -15.09
C ASP A 300 21.60 -9.38 -15.21
N SER A 301 20.77 -8.54 -15.84
CA SER A 301 21.04 -7.12 -16.05
C SER A 301 20.00 -6.24 -15.39
N ILE A 302 20.47 -5.20 -14.69
CA ILE A 302 19.63 -4.19 -14.01
C ILE A 302 18.69 -3.49 -15.00
N PHE A 303 19.16 -3.19 -16.21
CA PHE A 303 18.33 -2.55 -17.23
C PHE A 303 17.11 -3.42 -17.58
N TRP A 304 17.33 -4.70 -17.91
CA TRP A 304 16.26 -5.62 -18.26
C TRP A 304 15.36 -5.94 -17.07
N PHE A 305 15.93 -6.02 -15.86
CA PHE A 305 15.14 -6.13 -14.64
C PHE A 305 14.21 -4.92 -14.48
N GLY A 306 14.70 -3.71 -14.71
CA GLY A 306 13.89 -2.47 -14.67
C GLY A 306 12.77 -2.46 -15.72
N VAL A 307 13.04 -2.94 -16.95
CA VAL A 307 12.03 -3.08 -18.00
C VAL A 307 10.93 -4.08 -17.57
N CYS A 308 11.33 -5.23 -17.03
CA CYS A 308 10.37 -6.22 -16.49
C CYS A 308 9.55 -5.64 -15.33
N GLN A 309 10.17 -4.89 -14.41
CA GLN A 309 9.48 -4.20 -13.32
C GLN A 309 8.42 -3.22 -13.84
N ALA A 310 8.75 -2.43 -14.86
CA ALA A 310 7.79 -1.51 -15.49
C ALA A 310 6.63 -2.28 -16.13
N MET A 311 6.92 -3.38 -16.83
CA MET A 311 5.89 -4.25 -17.42
C MET A 311 4.97 -4.85 -16.37
N VAL A 312 5.49 -5.41 -15.29
CA VAL A 312 4.70 -5.96 -14.17
C VAL A 312 3.82 -4.88 -13.57
N SER A 313 4.34 -3.67 -13.36
CA SER A 313 3.60 -2.54 -12.80
C SER A 313 2.44 -2.11 -13.69
N CYS A 314 2.57 -2.17 -15.03
CA CYS A 314 1.50 -1.89 -15.98
C CYS A 314 0.28 -2.80 -15.78
N PHE A 315 0.49 -4.05 -15.37
CA PHE A 315 -0.59 -4.99 -15.10
C PHE A 315 -1.14 -4.86 -13.67
N ILE A 316 -0.28 -4.81 -12.66
CA ILE A 316 -0.67 -4.77 -11.23
C ILE A 316 -1.61 -3.59 -10.93
N VAL A 317 -1.35 -2.42 -11.50
CA VAL A 317 -2.16 -1.21 -11.27
C VAL A 317 -3.62 -1.40 -11.71
N GLY A 318 -3.88 -2.21 -12.73
CA GLY A 318 -5.23 -2.50 -13.23
C GLY A 318 -6.07 -3.41 -12.32
N VAL A 319 -5.45 -4.15 -11.40
CA VAL A 319 -6.14 -5.15 -10.59
C VAL A 319 -7.09 -4.51 -9.57
N ASN A 320 -6.61 -3.57 -8.77
CA ASN A 320 -7.40 -2.96 -7.68
C ASN A 320 -8.68 -2.24 -8.17
N PRO A 321 -8.66 -1.39 -9.22
CA PRO A 321 -9.88 -0.79 -9.75
C PRO A 321 -10.89 -1.83 -10.23
N SER A 322 -10.41 -2.91 -10.84
CA SER A 322 -11.26 -3.99 -11.34
C SER A 322 -11.87 -4.81 -10.20
N LEU A 323 -11.09 -5.11 -9.14
CA LEU A 323 -11.58 -5.77 -7.91
C LEU A 323 -12.63 -4.91 -7.20
N ASN A 324 -12.38 -3.60 -7.04
CA ASN A 324 -13.32 -2.68 -6.42
C ASN A 324 -14.66 -2.63 -7.17
N ALA A 325 -14.60 -2.55 -8.49
CA ALA A 325 -15.80 -2.54 -9.33
C ALA A 325 -16.55 -3.88 -9.30
N ALA A 326 -15.85 -5.01 -9.28
CA ALA A 326 -16.44 -6.34 -9.12
C ALA A 326 -17.10 -6.48 -7.73
N LEU A 327 -16.44 -6.01 -6.66
CA LEU A 327 -16.98 -6.03 -5.30
C LEU A 327 -18.29 -5.25 -5.19
N VAL A 328 -18.36 -4.06 -5.78
CA VAL A 328 -19.61 -3.25 -5.82
C VAL A 328 -20.72 -3.99 -6.54
N LYS A 329 -20.42 -4.69 -7.63
CA LYS A 329 -21.45 -5.44 -8.42
C LYS A 329 -21.98 -6.66 -7.70
N CYS A 330 -21.16 -7.38 -6.95
CA CYS A 330 -21.60 -8.59 -6.24
C CYS A 330 -22.17 -8.31 -4.84
N THR A 331 -22.23 -7.04 -4.41
CA THR A 331 -22.62 -6.67 -3.05
C THR A 331 -23.86 -5.76 -3.05
N PRO A 332 -24.92 -6.08 -2.25
CA PRO A 332 -26.08 -5.21 -2.06
C PRO A 332 -25.67 -3.82 -1.53
N GLU A 333 -26.42 -2.78 -1.88
CA GLU A 333 -26.12 -1.40 -1.47
C GLU A 333 -25.95 -1.22 0.03
N SER A 334 -26.81 -1.88 0.81
CA SER A 334 -26.77 -1.84 2.29
C SER A 334 -25.51 -2.48 2.90
N PHE A 335 -24.81 -3.34 2.15
CA PHE A 335 -23.63 -4.06 2.63
C PHE A 335 -22.31 -3.52 2.05
N ARG A 336 -22.34 -2.62 1.05
CA ARG A 336 -21.13 -2.13 0.34
C ARG A 336 -20.07 -1.58 1.28
N GLY A 337 -20.46 -0.75 2.26
CA GLY A 337 -19.51 -0.19 3.23
C GLY A 337 -18.78 -1.27 4.04
N ARG A 338 -19.49 -2.29 4.49
CA ARG A 338 -18.94 -3.45 5.22
C ARG A 338 -18.06 -4.31 4.32
N ALA A 339 -18.45 -4.52 3.06
CA ALA A 339 -17.64 -5.24 2.08
C ALA A 339 -16.29 -4.57 1.80
N PHE A 340 -16.27 -3.23 1.67
CA PHE A 340 -15.01 -2.47 1.57
C PHE A 340 -14.18 -2.54 2.86
N GLY A 341 -14.81 -2.57 4.03
CA GLY A 341 -14.15 -2.82 5.31
C GLY A 341 -13.43 -4.17 5.32
N LEU A 342 -14.13 -5.24 4.91
CA LEU A 342 -13.55 -6.59 4.80
C LEU A 342 -12.43 -6.65 3.76
N SER A 343 -12.58 -5.99 2.59
CA SER A 343 -11.51 -5.95 1.58
C SER A 343 -10.26 -5.25 2.09
N ASN A 344 -10.42 -4.13 2.84
CA ASN A 344 -9.29 -3.46 3.48
C ASN A 344 -8.61 -4.35 4.52
N THR A 345 -9.38 -5.09 5.33
CA THR A 345 -8.82 -6.05 6.29
C THR A 345 -8.02 -7.15 5.56
N ALA A 346 -8.56 -7.70 4.47
CA ALA A 346 -7.87 -8.69 3.66
C ALA A 346 -6.54 -8.13 3.10
N GLN A 347 -6.54 -6.89 2.59
CA GLN A 347 -5.32 -6.22 2.13
C GLN A 347 -4.29 -6.03 3.26
N GLN A 348 -4.72 -5.60 4.44
CA GLN A 348 -3.82 -5.42 5.59
C GLN A 348 -3.19 -6.75 6.05
N MET A 349 -3.99 -7.83 6.07
CA MET A 349 -3.47 -9.17 6.36
C MET A 349 -2.46 -9.63 5.29
N GLY A 350 -2.74 -9.38 4.01
CA GLY A 350 -1.78 -9.64 2.93
C GLY A 350 -0.49 -8.84 3.12
N SER A 351 -0.61 -7.54 3.44
CA SER A 351 0.56 -6.67 3.69
C SER A 351 1.41 -7.13 4.88
N MET A 352 0.79 -7.72 5.89
CA MET A 352 1.49 -8.28 7.05
C MET A 352 2.24 -9.57 6.69
N ILE A 353 1.60 -10.47 5.96
CA ILE A 353 2.13 -11.81 5.70
C ILE A 353 3.16 -11.79 4.57
N GLY A 354 2.99 -10.93 3.56
CA GLY A 354 3.86 -10.86 2.38
C GLY A 354 5.35 -10.76 2.69
N PRO A 355 5.81 -9.76 3.46
CA PRO A 355 7.23 -9.62 3.79
C PRO A 355 7.80 -10.76 4.64
N LEU A 356 6.97 -11.40 5.48
CA LEU A 356 7.39 -12.58 6.25
C LEU A 356 7.59 -13.80 5.33
N LEU A 357 6.72 -13.96 4.33
CA LEU A 357 6.89 -15.04 3.34
C LEU A 357 8.16 -14.85 2.52
N SER A 358 8.45 -13.62 2.05
CA SER A 358 9.69 -13.37 1.32
C SER A 358 10.93 -13.63 2.18
N ALA A 359 10.89 -13.22 3.45
CA ALA A 359 11.98 -13.48 4.38
C ALA A 359 12.21 -15.00 4.58
N GLY A 360 11.13 -15.76 4.78
CA GLY A 360 11.21 -17.23 4.91
C GLY A 360 11.70 -17.93 3.63
N ILE A 361 11.31 -17.45 2.45
CA ILE A 361 11.79 -18.00 1.18
C ILE A 361 13.30 -17.73 1.03
N MET A 362 13.75 -16.50 1.29
CA MET A 362 15.15 -16.09 1.15
C MET A 362 16.10 -16.75 2.18
N GLU A 363 15.57 -17.32 3.26
CA GLU A 363 16.37 -18.09 4.24
C GLU A 363 16.85 -19.44 3.65
N PHE A 364 16.04 -20.07 2.77
CA PHE A 364 16.30 -21.42 2.25
C PHE A 364 16.53 -21.45 0.75
N MET A 365 16.22 -20.39 0.02
CA MET A 365 16.24 -20.34 -1.44
C MET A 365 16.87 -19.04 -1.95
N PRO A 366 17.44 -19.02 -3.17
CA PRO A 366 17.93 -17.80 -3.82
C PRO A 366 16.84 -16.73 -3.97
N ILE A 367 17.23 -15.46 -3.97
CA ILE A 367 16.31 -14.30 -4.01
C ILE A 367 15.35 -14.36 -5.21
N TYR A 368 15.81 -14.79 -6.39
CA TYR A 368 14.96 -14.87 -7.58
C TYR A 368 13.77 -15.83 -7.43
N MET A 369 13.84 -16.81 -6.53
CA MET A 369 12.73 -17.72 -6.24
C MET A 369 11.48 -16.99 -5.68
N VAL A 370 11.68 -15.85 -5.04
CA VAL A 370 10.55 -15.01 -4.56
C VAL A 370 9.71 -14.54 -5.74
N TYR A 371 10.33 -14.14 -6.85
CA TYR A 371 9.61 -13.72 -8.07
C TYR A 371 8.91 -14.89 -8.74
N ILE A 372 9.55 -16.06 -8.81
CA ILE A 372 8.95 -17.28 -9.38
C ILE A 372 7.71 -17.69 -8.57
N LEU A 373 7.84 -17.79 -7.25
CA LEU A 373 6.71 -18.17 -6.39
C LEU A 373 5.59 -17.13 -6.43
N ALA A 374 5.92 -15.84 -6.43
CA ALA A 374 4.96 -14.76 -6.61
C ALA A 374 4.20 -14.88 -7.94
N GLY A 375 4.92 -15.14 -9.02
CA GLY A 375 4.33 -15.35 -10.34
C GLY A 375 3.37 -16.56 -10.38
N ILE A 376 3.79 -17.69 -9.83
CA ILE A 376 2.95 -18.91 -9.73
C ILE A 376 1.68 -18.65 -8.91
N VAL A 377 1.80 -17.99 -7.76
CA VAL A 377 0.66 -17.65 -6.90
C VAL A 377 -0.34 -16.75 -7.64
N LEU A 378 0.15 -15.73 -8.36
CA LEU A 378 -0.73 -14.86 -9.16
C LEU A 378 -1.39 -15.61 -10.31
N LEU A 379 -0.68 -16.48 -11.02
CA LEU A 379 -1.28 -17.29 -12.09
C LEU A 379 -2.34 -18.26 -11.56
N TYR A 380 -2.08 -18.87 -10.40
CA TYR A 380 -3.09 -19.71 -9.72
C TYR A 380 -4.31 -18.88 -9.30
N LEU A 381 -4.10 -17.67 -8.77
CA LEU A 381 -5.20 -16.75 -8.44
C LEU A 381 -6.02 -16.37 -9.69
N ALA A 382 -5.35 -16.07 -10.79
CA ALA A 382 -6.02 -15.76 -12.06
C ALA A 382 -6.89 -16.91 -12.56
N TRP A 383 -6.36 -18.13 -12.46
CA TRP A 383 -7.11 -19.35 -12.80
C TRP A 383 -8.35 -19.53 -11.91
N ARG A 384 -8.21 -19.36 -10.59
CA ARG A 384 -9.34 -19.42 -9.66
C ARG A 384 -10.41 -18.37 -9.96
N MET A 385 -10.00 -17.13 -10.22
CA MET A 385 -10.92 -16.05 -10.60
C MET A 385 -11.65 -16.34 -11.92
N TYR A 386 -10.97 -16.96 -12.88
CA TYR A 386 -11.59 -17.41 -14.12
C TYR A 386 -12.64 -18.47 -13.89
N GLN A 387 -12.36 -19.48 -13.06
CA GLN A 387 -13.33 -20.51 -12.68
C GLN A 387 -14.54 -19.93 -11.93
N ALA A 388 -14.31 -19.01 -11.01
CA ALA A 388 -15.40 -18.32 -10.30
C ALA A 388 -16.31 -17.53 -11.27
N HIS A 389 -15.73 -16.92 -12.31
CA HIS A 389 -16.49 -16.22 -13.34
C HIS A 389 -17.34 -17.18 -14.18
N LEU A 390 -16.82 -18.30 -14.63
CA LEU A 390 -17.56 -19.29 -15.40
C LEU A 390 -18.78 -19.80 -14.64
N HIS A 391 -18.64 -20.10 -13.36
CA HIS A 391 -19.77 -20.50 -12.51
C HIS A 391 -20.82 -19.39 -12.31
N SER A 392 -20.43 -18.11 -12.34
CA SER A 392 -21.38 -17.00 -12.20
C SER A 392 -22.16 -16.70 -13.48
N VAL A 393 -21.72 -17.15 -14.63
CA VAL A 393 -22.37 -16.99 -15.93
C VAL A 393 -23.29 -18.17 -16.24
N SER A 394 -23.07 -19.32 -15.57
CA SER A 394 -23.90 -20.54 -15.72
C SER A 394 -25.09 -20.61 -14.76
N LEU A 395 -25.22 -19.67 -13.83
CA LEU A 395 -26.38 -19.45 -12.95
C LEU A 395 -27.17 -18.22 -13.41
#